data_e6e02097ebca36f3c36d7a2e5b2bfce0
#
_entry.id   e6e02097ebca36f3c36d7a2e5b2bfce0
#
_cell.length_a   1.000
_cell.length_b   1.000
_cell.length_c   1.000
_cell.angle_alpha   90.00
_cell.angle_beta   90.00
_cell.angle_gamma   90.00
#
_symmetry.space_group_name_H-M   'P 1'
#
loop_
_entity.id
_entity.type
_entity.pdbx_description
1 polymer ?
#
loop_
_entity_poly.entity_id
_entity_poly.type
_entity_poly.pdbx_seq_one_letter_code
_entity_poly.pdbx_strand_id
1 'polypeptide(L)'
;MSIDSQALAATSQASRGMSTVYEAVAEALLNIPSSTVIADLDRIASAMGDDRFASVEASPDLEQRFYNRFFVSSSAFHIAWSESSVWNSSVVEGHIEYASPVPSRKAHAIACYEKAGFDYRKLTGYEIAVSTLSPDAFASELAFMSYLHDGAARAAVAGDPSSAQANLHLAKQVLEQHLSRWASRLAEMATVAGDDFYARIAAFAADVVALDLQQLRETEAR
;
A
#
# COMPACT_ATOMS: atom_id res chain seq x y z
N MET A 1 12.62 -4.01 -33.52
CA MET A 1 11.96 -3.18 -32.48
C MET A 1 12.81 -1.95 -32.30
N SER A 2 12.20 -0.75 -32.34
CA SER A 2 12.94 0.49 -32.08
C SER A 2 13.34 0.59 -30.59
N ILE A 3 14.34 1.42 -30.27
CA ILE A 3 14.77 1.67 -28.89
C ILE A 3 13.57 2.15 -28.03
N ASP A 4 12.74 3.04 -28.59
CA ASP A 4 11.54 3.55 -27.93
C ASP A 4 10.52 2.43 -27.59
N SER A 5 10.34 1.45 -28.50
CA SER A 5 9.44 0.31 -28.26
C SER A 5 9.94 -0.60 -27.15
N GLN A 6 11.26 -0.75 -27.01
CA GLN A 6 11.85 -1.54 -25.93
C GLN A 6 11.69 -0.84 -24.58
N ALA A 7 11.90 0.48 -24.53
CA ALA A 7 11.72 1.27 -23.33
C ALA A 7 10.27 1.23 -22.82
N LEU A 8 9.29 1.38 -23.72
CA LEU A 8 7.87 1.28 -23.37
C LEU A 8 7.47 -0.12 -22.88
N ALA A 9 8.01 -1.19 -23.51
CA ALA A 9 7.77 -2.54 -23.05
C ALA A 9 8.32 -2.78 -21.64
N ALA A 10 9.53 -2.30 -21.34
CA ALA A 10 10.12 -2.39 -20.01
C ALA A 10 9.31 -1.57 -18.97
N THR A 11 8.89 -0.35 -19.32
CA THR A 11 8.01 0.47 -18.47
C THR A 11 6.70 -0.25 -18.16
N SER A 12 6.05 -0.83 -19.19
CA SER A 12 4.81 -1.57 -19.02
C SER A 12 4.98 -2.77 -18.07
N GLN A 13 6.06 -3.55 -18.25
CA GLN A 13 6.31 -4.72 -17.41
C GLN A 13 6.59 -4.33 -15.97
N ALA A 14 7.46 -3.36 -15.71
CA ALA A 14 7.78 -2.89 -14.38
C ALA A 14 6.54 -2.32 -13.67
N SER A 15 5.78 -1.47 -14.35
CA SER A 15 4.57 -0.86 -13.78
C SER A 15 3.49 -1.89 -13.48
N ARG A 16 3.29 -2.90 -14.33
CA ARG A 16 2.35 -4.02 -14.04
C ARG A 16 2.78 -4.80 -12.80
N GLY A 17 4.08 -5.08 -12.67
CA GLY A 17 4.61 -5.74 -11.47
C GLY A 17 4.28 -4.95 -10.20
N MET A 18 4.59 -3.66 -10.19
CA MET A 18 4.30 -2.80 -9.02
C MET A 18 2.81 -2.66 -8.76
N SER A 19 1.98 -2.50 -9.79
CA SER A 19 0.52 -2.47 -9.65
C SER A 19 0.01 -3.73 -8.96
N THR A 20 0.45 -4.91 -9.40
CA THR A 20 0.04 -6.20 -8.80
C THR A 20 0.46 -6.31 -7.32
N VAL A 21 1.66 -5.84 -6.97
CA VAL A 21 2.13 -5.86 -5.58
C VAL A 21 1.25 -4.97 -4.70
N TYR A 22 1.03 -3.72 -5.11
CA TYR A 22 0.20 -2.78 -4.35
C TYR A 22 -1.26 -3.24 -4.24
N GLU A 23 -1.82 -3.81 -5.30
CA GLU A 23 -3.17 -4.37 -5.31
C GLU A 23 -3.31 -5.49 -4.29
N ALA A 24 -2.42 -6.48 -4.32
CA ALA A 24 -2.48 -7.60 -3.39
C ALA A 24 -2.35 -7.18 -1.91
N VAL A 25 -1.49 -6.20 -1.62
CA VAL A 25 -1.37 -5.68 -0.26
C VAL A 25 -2.65 -4.92 0.16
N ALA A 26 -3.21 -4.09 -0.71
CA ALA A 26 -4.46 -3.40 -0.44
C ALA A 26 -5.62 -4.38 -0.23
N GLU A 27 -5.74 -5.42 -1.06
CA GLU A 27 -6.73 -6.49 -0.91
C GLU A 27 -6.61 -7.22 0.41
N ALA A 28 -5.39 -7.54 0.85
CA ALA A 28 -5.15 -8.21 2.13
C ALA A 28 -5.55 -7.36 3.35
N LEU A 29 -5.50 -6.03 3.23
CA LEU A 29 -5.95 -5.11 4.27
C LEU A 29 -7.47 -4.88 4.24
N LEU A 30 -8.11 -5.05 3.09
CA LEU A 30 -9.55 -4.80 2.91
C LEU A 30 -10.41 -6.06 3.06
N ASN A 31 -9.81 -7.24 3.15
CA ASN A 31 -10.55 -8.50 3.19
C ASN A 31 -10.20 -9.34 4.41
N ILE A 32 -11.16 -10.18 4.81
CA ILE A 32 -10.91 -11.26 5.76
C ILE A 32 -9.83 -12.18 5.17
N PRO A 33 -8.83 -12.59 5.96
CA PRO A 33 -7.71 -13.39 5.47
C PRO A 33 -8.19 -14.78 5.03
N SER A 34 -8.27 -14.99 3.74
CA SER A 34 -8.56 -16.28 3.12
C SER A 34 -7.28 -16.97 2.66
N SER A 35 -7.35 -18.28 2.41
CA SER A 35 -6.22 -19.03 1.84
C SER A 35 -5.75 -18.45 0.50
N THR A 36 -6.67 -17.91 -0.31
CA THR A 36 -6.33 -17.26 -1.59
C THR A 36 -5.55 -15.97 -1.38
N VAL A 37 -6.02 -15.08 -0.51
CA VAL A 37 -5.33 -13.79 -0.21
C VAL A 37 -3.93 -14.06 0.34
N ILE A 38 -3.79 -15.03 1.24
CA ILE A 38 -2.50 -15.40 1.83
C ILE A 38 -1.56 -15.98 0.78
N ALA A 39 -2.05 -16.90 -0.07
CA ALA A 39 -1.25 -17.52 -1.13
C ALA A 39 -0.80 -16.50 -2.18
N ASP A 40 -1.62 -15.51 -2.52
CA ASP A 40 -1.25 -14.44 -3.45
C ASP A 40 -0.17 -13.54 -2.87
N LEU A 41 -0.28 -13.15 -1.59
CA LEU A 41 0.79 -12.40 -0.90
C LEU A 41 2.09 -13.20 -0.82
N ASP A 42 2.02 -14.48 -0.45
CA ASP A 42 3.22 -15.34 -0.37
C ASP A 42 3.90 -15.49 -1.73
N ARG A 43 3.13 -15.73 -2.79
CA ARG A 43 3.65 -15.82 -4.16
C ARG A 43 4.34 -14.53 -4.60
N ILE A 44 3.76 -13.37 -4.28
CA ILE A 44 4.31 -12.05 -4.64
C ILE A 44 5.57 -11.77 -3.84
N ALA A 45 5.53 -11.97 -2.52
CA ALA A 45 6.69 -11.77 -1.66
C ALA A 45 7.85 -12.71 -2.04
N SER A 46 7.56 -13.99 -2.27
CA SER A 46 8.55 -14.97 -2.72
C SER A 46 9.20 -14.58 -4.07
N ALA A 47 8.44 -14.02 -5.00
CA ALA A 47 8.99 -13.51 -6.27
C ALA A 47 9.94 -12.30 -6.06
N MET A 48 9.82 -11.60 -4.94
CA MET A 48 10.72 -10.52 -4.51
C MET A 48 11.85 -11.00 -3.59
N GLY A 49 11.94 -12.32 -3.34
CA GLY A 49 12.95 -12.91 -2.47
C GLY A 49 12.63 -12.82 -0.97
N ASP A 50 11.37 -12.67 -0.61
CA ASP A 50 10.87 -12.51 0.76
C ASP A 50 9.96 -13.68 1.13
N ASP A 51 10.23 -14.34 2.25
CA ASP A 51 9.52 -15.55 2.72
C ASP A 51 8.61 -15.29 3.93
N ARG A 52 8.37 -14.03 4.29
CA ARG A 52 7.64 -13.65 5.52
C ARG A 52 6.21 -14.18 5.60
N PHE A 53 5.61 -14.63 4.49
CA PHE A 53 4.26 -15.18 4.44
C PHE A 53 4.23 -16.71 4.25
N ALA A 54 5.37 -17.38 3.99
CA ALA A 54 5.46 -18.79 3.61
C ALA A 54 4.84 -19.78 4.63
N SER A 55 4.77 -19.39 5.91
CA SER A 55 4.20 -20.22 6.99
C SER A 55 2.83 -19.75 7.47
N VAL A 56 2.19 -18.81 6.77
CA VAL A 56 0.89 -18.26 7.18
C VAL A 56 -0.22 -19.12 6.60
N GLU A 57 -1.16 -19.53 7.46
CA GLU A 57 -2.34 -20.29 7.06
C GLU A 57 -3.62 -19.56 7.50
N ALA A 58 -4.67 -19.67 6.67
CA ALA A 58 -5.98 -19.16 7.02
C ALA A 58 -6.53 -19.96 8.22
N SER A 59 -6.98 -19.25 9.24
CA SER A 59 -7.53 -19.85 10.45
C SER A 59 -8.56 -18.93 11.11
N PRO A 60 -9.46 -19.47 11.96
CA PRO A 60 -10.37 -18.64 12.75
C PRO A 60 -9.64 -17.62 13.64
N ASP A 61 -8.46 -17.97 14.15
CA ASP A 61 -7.65 -17.06 14.97
C ASP A 61 -7.10 -15.88 14.13
N LEU A 62 -6.71 -16.15 12.88
CA LEU A 62 -6.27 -15.11 11.96
C LEU A 62 -7.42 -14.19 11.53
N GLU A 63 -8.62 -14.76 11.31
CA GLU A 63 -9.83 -13.98 11.06
C GLU A 63 -10.18 -13.12 12.30
N GLN A 64 -10.15 -13.67 13.52
CA GLN A 64 -10.36 -12.88 14.74
C GLN A 64 -9.31 -11.78 14.88
N ARG A 65 -8.07 -12.03 14.44
CA ARG A 65 -7.01 -11.02 14.42
C ARG A 65 -7.34 -9.87 13.49
N PHE A 66 -7.96 -10.12 12.33
CA PHE A 66 -8.46 -9.09 11.42
C PHE A 66 -9.44 -8.15 12.15
N TYR A 67 -10.46 -8.70 12.82
CA TYR A 67 -11.40 -7.86 13.57
C TYR A 67 -10.71 -7.07 14.68
N ASN A 68 -9.81 -7.70 15.42
CA ASN A 68 -9.08 -7.06 16.50
C ASN A 68 -8.16 -5.92 16.03
N ARG A 69 -7.59 -6.05 14.85
CA ARG A 69 -6.69 -5.03 14.25
C ARG A 69 -7.44 -3.82 13.73
N PHE A 70 -8.59 -4.01 13.10
CA PHE A 70 -9.22 -2.97 12.31
C PHE A 70 -10.52 -2.42 12.93
N PHE A 71 -11.24 -3.22 13.72
CA PHE A 71 -12.60 -2.84 14.13
C PHE A 71 -12.84 -2.84 15.64
N VAL A 72 -12.04 -3.54 16.42
CA VAL A 72 -12.21 -3.61 17.88
C VAL A 72 -11.26 -2.63 18.55
N SER A 73 -11.70 -1.39 18.75
CA SER A 73 -10.87 -0.32 19.31
C SER A 73 -10.36 -0.54 20.74
N SER A 74 -10.99 -1.45 21.49
CA SER A 74 -10.54 -1.89 22.82
C SER A 74 -9.49 -3.01 22.77
N SER A 75 -9.20 -3.55 21.60
CA SER A 75 -8.18 -4.60 21.44
C SER A 75 -6.78 -4.03 21.60
N ALA A 76 -5.90 -4.77 22.28
CA ALA A 76 -4.48 -4.44 22.37
C ALA A 76 -3.77 -4.45 21.00
N PHE A 77 -4.34 -5.13 20.00
CA PHE A 77 -3.81 -5.19 18.64
C PHE A 77 -4.27 -4.04 17.75
N HIS A 78 -5.28 -3.27 18.20
CA HIS A 78 -5.83 -2.18 17.41
C HIS A 78 -4.86 -1.00 17.33
N ILE A 79 -4.58 -0.55 16.11
CA ILE A 79 -3.89 0.69 15.83
C ILE A 79 -4.64 1.45 14.74
N ALA A 80 -4.41 2.74 14.63
CA ALA A 80 -4.96 3.53 13.53
C ALA A 80 -4.15 3.25 12.25
N TRP A 81 -4.82 2.78 11.20
CA TRP A 81 -4.23 2.47 9.89
C TRP A 81 -4.42 3.63 8.91
N SER A 82 -4.23 4.87 9.37
CA SER A 82 -4.40 6.08 8.56
C SER A 82 -3.23 7.04 8.73
N GLU A 83 -2.85 7.69 7.63
CA GLU A 83 -1.74 8.63 7.59
C GLU A 83 -1.93 9.74 8.63
N SER A 84 -3.10 10.37 8.67
CA SER A 84 -3.38 11.47 9.60
C SER A 84 -3.19 11.09 11.07
N SER A 85 -3.45 9.85 11.44
CA SER A 85 -3.32 9.36 12.82
C SER A 85 -1.89 8.93 13.17
N VAL A 86 -1.15 8.39 12.19
CA VAL A 86 0.21 7.88 12.39
C VAL A 86 1.28 8.97 12.21
N TRP A 87 0.97 10.04 11.48
CA TRP A 87 1.95 11.03 10.99
C TRP A 87 2.96 11.53 12.03
N ASN A 88 2.50 11.90 13.22
CA ASN A 88 3.34 12.40 14.31
C ASN A 88 3.47 11.42 15.49
N SER A 89 2.84 10.24 15.37
CA SER A 89 2.93 9.19 16.40
C SER A 89 4.32 8.56 16.38
N SER A 90 4.74 7.93 17.46
CA SER A 90 6.05 7.30 17.59
C SER A 90 5.97 6.03 18.43
N VAL A 91 7.02 5.24 18.37
CA VAL A 91 7.26 4.14 19.31
C VAL A 91 8.42 4.56 20.22
N VAL A 92 8.18 4.56 21.53
CA VAL A 92 9.15 4.91 22.55
C VAL A 92 9.21 3.80 23.58
N GLU A 93 10.38 3.21 23.79
CA GLU A 93 10.60 2.12 24.75
C GLU A 93 9.59 0.95 24.60
N GLY A 94 9.22 0.61 23.35
CA GLY A 94 8.26 -0.47 23.06
C GLY A 94 6.79 -0.12 23.30
N HIS A 95 6.47 1.15 23.49
CA HIS A 95 5.10 1.64 23.64
C HIS A 95 4.73 2.62 22.51
N ILE A 96 3.49 2.56 22.04
CA ILE A 96 2.98 3.47 21.03
C ILE A 96 2.54 4.77 21.71
N GLU A 97 3.18 5.87 21.33
CA GLU A 97 2.78 7.22 21.71
C GLU A 97 2.00 7.88 20.56
N TYR A 98 0.69 7.97 20.74
CA TYR A 98 -0.17 8.62 19.76
C TYR A 98 -0.11 10.13 19.87
N ALA A 99 0.13 10.79 18.75
CA ALA A 99 -0.01 12.24 18.63
C ALA A 99 -1.43 12.63 18.17
N SER A 100 -1.72 13.93 18.24
CA SER A 100 -2.96 14.45 17.66
C SER A 100 -2.98 14.20 16.14
N PRO A 101 -4.09 13.74 15.59
CA PRO A 101 -4.22 13.54 14.16
C PRO A 101 -3.97 14.82 13.35
N VAL A 102 -3.48 14.66 12.12
CA VAL A 102 -3.18 15.74 11.18
C VAL A 102 -4.20 15.74 10.03
N PRO A 103 -5.36 16.43 10.16
CA PRO A 103 -6.46 16.35 9.19
C PRO A 103 -6.09 16.82 7.78
N SER A 104 -5.07 17.68 7.63
CA SER A 104 -4.60 18.14 6.33
C SER A 104 -4.04 17.01 5.46
N ARG A 105 -3.58 15.91 6.06
CA ARG A 105 -3.09 14.73 5.32
C ARG A 105 -4.23 14.08 4.54
N LYS A 106 -5.37 13.87 5.22
CA LYS A 106 -6.59 13.34 4.61
C LYS A 106 -7.09 14.22 3.45
N ALA A 107 -7.11 15.54 3.65
CA ALA A 107 -7.52 16.48 2.60
C ALA A 107 -6.58 16.44 1.39
N HIS A 108 -5.28 16.29 1.63
CA HIS A 108 -4.29 16.20 0.56
C HIS A 108 -4.40 14.89 -0.22
N ALA A 109 -4.64 13.77 0.44
CA ALA A 109 -4.89 12.49 -0.23
C ALA A 109 -6.10 12.59 -1.18
N ILE A 110 -7.22 13.19 -0.73
CA ILE A 110 -8.40 13.44 -1.57
C ILE A 110 -8.03 14.24 -2.82
N ALA A 111 -7.28 15.34 -2.67
CA ALA A 111 -6.87 16.18 -3.79
C ALA A 111 -6.00 15.41 -4.81
N CYS A 112 -5.11 14.52 -4.35
CA CYS A 112 -4.35 13.65 -5.23
C CYS A 112 -5.25 12.67 -6.01
N TYR A 113 -6.25 12.08 -5.35
CA TYR A 113 -7.21 11.17 -5.97
C TYR A 113 -8.06 11.85 -7.03
N GLU A 114 -8.62 13.02 -6.71
CA GLU A 114 -9.41 13.83 -7.65
C GLU A 114 -8.62 14.20 -8.89
N LYS A 115 -7.36 14.61 -8.72
CA LYS A 115 -6.46 14.95 -9.83
C LYS A 115 -6.23 13.77 -10.78
N ALA A 116 -6.18 12.54 -10.26
CA ALA A 116 -5.96 11.34 -11.05
C ALA A 116 -7.27 10.67 -11.54
N GLY A 117 -8.43 11.10 -11.06
CA GLY A 117 -9.70 10.44 -11.31
C GLY A 117 -9.88 9.11 -10.57
N PHE A 118 -9.17 8.91 -9.46
CA PHE A 118 -9.32 7.75 -8.59
C PHE A 118 -10.41 7.98 -7.55
N ASP A 119 -11.25 6.99 -7.33
CA ASP A 119 -12.32 7.04 -6.32
C ASP A 119 -12.17 5.85 -5.35
N TYR A 120 -11.53 6.10 -4.19
CA TYR A 120 -11.33 5.08 -3.15
C TYR A 120 -12.63 4.46 -2.63
N ARG A 121 -13.79 5.16 -2.76
CA ARG A 121 -15.11 4.65 -2.34
C ARG A 121 -15.64 3.53 -3.25
N LYS A 122 -14.98 3.30 -4.39
CA LYS A 122 -15.28 2.19 -5.32
C LYS A 122 -14.43 0.97 -5.07
N LEU A 123 -13.51 1.02 -4.08
CA LEU A 123 -12.76 -0.15 -3.67
C LEU A 123 -13.72 -1.20 -3.14
N THR A 124 -13.40 -2.46 -3.43
CA THR A 124 -14.18 -3.62 -3.02
C THR A 124 -13.44 -4.40 -1.93
N GLY A 125 -14.20 -5.09 -1.09
CA GLY A 125 -13.64 -5.86 0.00
C GLY A 125 -14.72 -6.26 1.00
N TYR A 126 -14.30 -6.59 2.22
CA TYR A 126 -15.21 -6.86 3.31
C TYR A 126 -16.06 -5.63 3.62
N GLU A 127 -17.38 -5.78 3.68
CA GLU A 127 -18.35 -4.68 3.72
C GLU A 127 -18.03 -3.62 4.79
N ILE A 128 -17.70 -4.07 6.01
CA ILE A 128 -17.37 -3.13 7.09
C ILE A 128 -16.06 -2.38 6.78
N ALA A 129 -15.05 -3.05 6.22
CA ALA A 129 -13.77 -2.45 5.89
C ALA A 129 -13.95 -1.33 4.84
N VAL A 130 -14.68 -1.60 3.77
CA VAL A 130 -14.87 -0.62 2.69
C VAL A 130 -15.85 0.49 3.06
N SER A 131 -16.89 0.22 3.86
CA SER A 131 -17.87 1.23 4.27
C SER A 131 -17.32 2.25 5.27
N THR A 132 -16.27 1.88 6.02
CA THR A 132 -15.61 2.76 7.01
C THR A 132 -14.25 3.31 6.52
N LEU A 133 -13.90 3.01 5.27
CA LEU A 133 -12.60 3.32 4.71
C LEU A 133 -12.35 4.84 4.63
N SER A 134 -11.26 5.29 5.22
CA SER A 134 -10.80 6.69 5.10
C SER A 134 -9.97 6.89 3.82
N PRO A 135 -10.01 8.07 3.19
CA PRO A 135 -9.18 8.35 2.02
C PRO A 135 -7.67 8.25 2.31
N ASP A 136 -7.24 8.56 3.52
CA ASP A 136 -5.86 8.45 4.00
C ASP A 136 -5.59 7.13 4.75
N ALA A 137 -6.45 6.12 4.57
CA ALA A 137 -6.18 4.78 5.06
C ALA A 137 -5.05 4.12 4.25
N PHE A 138 -4.23 3.31 4.90
CA PHE A 138 -3.11 2.62 4.24
C PHE A 138 -3.55 1.84 3.01
N ALA A 139 -4.65 1.10 3.12
CA ALA A 139 -5.24 0.39 1.99
C ALA A 139 -5.66 1.31 0.84
N SER A 140 -6.21 2.51 1.14
CA SER A 140 -6.62 3.48 0.10
C SER A 140 -5.42 4.05 -0.65
N GLU A 141 -4.34 4.39 0.06
CA GLU A 141 -3.12 4.91 -0.55
C GLU A 141 -2.39 3.84 -1.37
N LEU A 142 -2.34 2.59 -0.90
CA LEU A 142 -1.75 1.48 -1.65
C LEU A 142 -2.58 1.16 -2.90
N ALA A 143 -3.91 1.13 -2.81
CA ALA A 143 -4.78 0.95 -3.97
C ALA A 143 -4.63 2.10 -4.99
N PHE A 144 -4.38 3.31 -4.52
CA PHE A 144 -4.06 4.43 -5.40
C PHE A 144 -2.71 4.25 -6.12
N MET A 145 -1.70 3.75 -5.43
CA MET A 145 -0.43 3.39 -6.08
C MET A 145 -0.62 2.32 -7.15
N SER A 146 -1.41 1.27 -6.87
CA SER A 146 -1.78 0.27 -7.89
C SER A 146 -2.43 0.91 -9.11
N TYR A 147 -3.42 1.81 -8.89
CA TYR A 147 -4.11 2.53 -9.96
C TYR A 147 -3.15 3.35 -10.84
N LEU A 148 -2.19 4.07 -10.26
CA LEU A 148 -1.22 4.88 -10.99
C LEU A 148 -0.26 4.01 -11.82
N HIS A 149 0.24 2.93 -11.24
CA HIS A 149 1.10 1.99 -11.96
C HIS A 149 0.36 1.25 -13.09
N ASP A 150 -0.89 0.83 -12.88
CA ASP A 150 -1.71 0.24 -13.94
C ASP A 150 -1.98 1.26 -15.06
N GLY A 151 -2.25 2.52 -14.71
CA GLY A 151 -2.37 3.63 -15.66
C GLY A 151 -1.11 3.82 -16.52
N ALA A 152 0.07 3.77 -15.90
CA ALA A 152 1.35 3.85 -16.59
C ALA A 152 1.57 2.64 -17.51
N ALA A 153 1.26 1.43 -17.04
CA ALA A 153 1.40 0.22 -17.84
C ALA A 153 0.49 0.22 -19.08
N ARG A 154 -0.78 0.62 -18.92
CA ARG A 154 -1.74 0.74 -20.03
C ARG A 154 -1.31 1.80 -21.05
N ALA A 155 -0.86 2.96 -20.60
CA ALA A 155 -0.37 4.01 -21.47
C ALA A 155 0.86 3.54 -22.27
N ALA A 156 1.80 2.84 -21.61
CA ALA A 156 2.98 2.28 -22.30
C ALA A 156 2.61 1.24 -23.37
N VAL A 157 1.62 0.37 -23.10
CA VAL A 157 1.08 -0.60 -24.08
C VAL A 157 0.41 0.12 -25.26
N ALA A 158 -0.29 1.23 -24.99
CA ALA A 158 -0.94 2.04 -26.03
C ALA A 158 0.06 2.87 -26.85
N GLY A 159 1.36 2.85 -26.53
CA GLY A 159 2.38 3.65 -27.21
C GLY A 159 2.32 5.13 -26.84
N ASP A 160 1.80 5.47 -25.67
CA ASP A 160 1.73 6.84 -25.12
C ASP A 160 2.73 7.04 -23.97
N PRO A 161 4.00 7.40 -24.28
CA PRO A 161 5.02 7.61 -23.26
C PRO A 161 4.71 8.81 -22.36
N SER A 162 3.99 9.83 -22.87
CA SER A 162 3.66 11.03 -22.10
C SER A 162 2.70 10.69 -20.94
N SER A 163 1.62 9.96 -21.22
CA SER A 163 0.68 9.51 -20.20
C SER A 163 1.31 8.50 -19.24
N ALA A 164 2.19 7.61 -19.73
CA ALA A 164 2.93 6.69 -18.88
C ALA A 164 3.81 7.45 -17.88
N GLN A 165 4.59 8.42 -18.37
CA GLN A 165 5.45 9.24 -17.52
C GLN A 165 4.66 10.12 -16.53
N ALA A 166 3.53 10.68 -16.95
CA ALA A 166 2.67 11.48 -16.08
C ALA A 166 2.15 10.67 -14.88
N ASN A 167 1.73 9.42 -15.11
CA ASN A 167 1.30 8.52 -14.03
C ASN A 167 2.46 8.18 -13.07
N LEU A 168 3.65 7.84 -13.59
CA LEU A 168 4.82 7.53 -12.77
C LEU A 168 5.32 8.74 -11.99
N HIS A 169 5.27 9.94 -12.58
CA HIS A 169 5.61 11.16 -11.88
C HIS A 169 4.65 11.44 -10.71
N LEU A 170 3.35 11.24 -10.92
CA LEU A 170 2.36 11.36 -9.85
C LEU A 170 2.56 10.30 -8.78
N ALA A 171 2.85 9.04 -9.17
CA ALA A 171 3.18 7.97 -8.23
C ALA A 171 4.37 8.35 -7.34
N LYS A 172 5.46 8.86 -7.93
CA LYS A 172 6.62 9.35 -7.19
C LYS A 172 6.25 10.47 -6.21
N GLN A 173 5.45 11.46 -6.65
CA GLN A 173 5.00 12.55 -5.77
C GLN A 173 4.21 12.02 -4.56
N VAL A 174 3.31 11.06 -4.78
CA VAL A 174 2.52 10.42 -3.71
C VAL A 174 3.43 9.65 -2.75
N LEU A 175 4.40 8.90 -3.26
CA LEU A 175 5.38 8.23 -2.41
C LEU A 175 6.16 9.21 -1.57
N GLU A 176 6.68 10.29 -2.14
CA GLU A 176 7.51 11.30 -1.45
C GLU A 176 6.74 12.10 -0.40
N GLN A 177 5.47 12.39 -0.67
CA GLN A 177 4.67 13.29 0.17
C GLN A 177 3.78 12.54 1.17
N HIS A 178 3.49 11.25 0.94
CA HIS A 178 2.62 10.39 1.75
C HIS A 178 3.36 9.13 2.21
N LEU A 179 3.19 8.03 1.52
CA LEU A 179 3.55 6.68 1.97
C LEU A 179 4.96 6.54 2.56
N SER A 180 6.00 7.08 1.91
CA SER A 180 7.37 6.98 2.43
C SER A 180 7.60 7.72 3.76
N ARG A 181 6.67 8.59 4.15
CA ARG A 181 6.78 9.38 5.37
C ARG A 181 6.24 8.66 6.60
N TRP A 182 5.38 7.67 6.40
CA TRP A 182 4.68 7.05 7.53
C TRP A 182 4.57 5.53 7.49
N ALA A 183 4.75 4.88 6.32
CA ALA A 183 4.61 3.42 6.19
C ALA A 183 5.52 2.65 7.15
N SER A 184 6.80 3.02 7.26
CA SER A 184 7.74 2.36 8.18
C SER A 184 7.33 2.55 9.65
N ARG A 185 6.82 3.73 10.02
CA ARG A 185 6.29 3.98 11.36
C ARG A 185 5.04 3.16 11.63
N LEU A 186 4.13 3.03 10.66
CA LEU A 186 2.98 2.15 10.78
C LEU A 186 3.42 0.70 11.01
N ALA A 187 4.42 0.22 10.28
CA ALA A 187 4.95 -1.14 10.43
C ALA A 187 5.52 -1.36 11.83
N GLU A 188 6.29 -0.41 12.36
CA GLU A 188 6.82 -0.45 13.72
C GLU A 188 5.70 -0.48 14.76
N MET A 189 4.71 0.40 14.65
CA MET A 189 3.53 0.43 15.53
C MET A 189 2.73 -0.88 15.45
N ALA A 190 2.56 -1.43 14.26
CA ALA A 190 1.87 -2.70 14.06
C ALA A 190 2.59 -3.86 14.74
N THR A 191 3.93 -3.90 14.68
CA THR A 191 4.77 -4.91 15.35
C THR A 191 4.69 -4.78 16.86
N VAL A 192 4.75 -3.56 17.40
CA VAL A 192 4.61 -3.31 18.84
C VAL A 192 3.24 -3.73 19.37
N ALA A 193 2.16 -3.46 18.62
CA ALA A 193 0.82 -3.90 18.99
C ALA A 193 0.66 -5.43 18.89
N GLY A 194 1.50 -6.12 18.13
CA GLY A 194 1.58 -7.58 18.05
C GLY A 194 2.27 -8.04 16.78
N ASP A 195 3.28 -8.92 16.91
CA ASP A 195 3.96 -9.52 15.76
C ASP A 195 3.08 -10.60 15.14
N ASP A 196 2.26 -10.21 14.19
CA ASP A 196 1.32 -11.07 13.49
C ASP A 196 1.31 -10.85 11.97
N PHE A 197 0.40 -11.51 11.28
CA PHE A 197 0.23 -11.40 9.84
C PHE A 197 0.10 -9.95 9.35
N TYR A 198 -0.65 -9.10 10.06
CA TYR A 198 -0.87 -7.71 9.66
C TYR A 198 0.34 -6.82 9.91
N ALA A 199 1.12 -7.10 10.96
CA ALA A 199 2.43 -6.47 11.16
C ALA A 199 3.39 -6.81 10.02
N ARG A 200 3.39 -8.07 9.57
CA ARG A 200 4.19 -8.50 8.41
C ARG A 200 3.72 -7.84 7.12
N ILE A 201 2.39 -7.69 6.90
CA ILE A 201 1.85 -6.94 5.75
C ILE A 201 2.32 -5.48 5.80
N ALA A 202 2.24 -4.81 6.93
CA ALA A 202 2.68 -3.42 7.06
C ALA A 202 4.19 -3.26 6.78
N ALA A 203 5.01 -4.19 7.29
CA ALA A 203 6.45 -4.20 7.04
C ALA A 203 6.76 -4.47 5.55
N PHE A 204 6.10 -5.46 4.93
CA PHE A 204 6.24 -5.73 3.51
C PHE A 204 5.87 -4.52 2.65
N ALA A 205 4.75 -3.90 2.93
CA ALA A 205 4.32 -2.70 2.21
C ALA A 205 5.30 -1.53 2.38
N ALA A 206 5.89 -1.35 3.57
CA ALA A 206 6.92 -0.32 3.79
C ALA A 206 8.18 -0.57 2.96
N ASP A 207 8.61 -1.83 2.84
CA ASP A 207 9.74 -2.23 1.98
C ASP A 207 9.44 -2.00 0.50
N VAL A 208 8.22 -2.35 0.05
CA VAL A 208 7.74 -2.09 -1.32
C VAL A 208 7.72 -0.59 -1.63
N VAL A 209 7.20 0.23 -0.73
CA VAL A 209 7.17 1.70 -0.85
C VAL A 209 8.58 2.27 -1.01
N ALA A 210 9.54 1.78 -0.21
CA ALA A 210 10.93 2.22 -0.29
C ALA A 210 11.60 1.83 -1.61
N LEU A 211 11.38 0.58 -2.05
CA LEU A 211 11.90 0.06 -3.32
C LEU A 211 11.35 0.83 -4.52
N ASP A 212 10.03 1.03 -4.56
CA ASP A 212 9.38 1.74 -5.66
C ASP A 212 9.85 3.20 -5.77
N LEU A 213 9.94 3.90 -4.65
CA LEU A 213 10.46 5.27 -4.61
C LEU A 213 11.91 5.34 -5.13
N GLN A 214 12.74 4.38 -4.75
CA GLN A 214 14.11 4.29 -5.25
C GLN A 214 14.12 4.09 -6.78
N GLN A 215 13.35 3.14 -7.30
CA GLN A 215 13.29 2.85 -8.74
C GLN A 215 12.79 4.04 -9.56
N LEU A 216 11.76 4.75 -9.08
CA LEU A 216 11.24 5.93 -9.76
C LEU A 216 12.25 7.08 -9.78
N ARG A 217 13.02 7.28 -8.74
CA ARG A 217 14.12 8.28 -8.69
C ARG A 217 15.24 7.95 -9.66
N GLU A 218 15.63 6.67 -9.73
CA GLU A 218 16.68 6.22 -10.65
C GLU A 218 16.25 6.35 -12.11
N THR A 219 14.96 6.14 -12.39
CA THR A 219 14.42 6.27 -13.75
C THR A 219 14.39 7.73 -14.23
N GLU A 220 14.07 8.68 -13.35
CA GLU A 220 14.10 10.11 -13.71
C GLU A 220 15.53 10.69 -13.84
N ALA A 221 16.52 10.06 -13.21
CA ALA A 221 17.91 10.53 -13.27
C ALA A 221 18.65 10.12 -14.57
N ARG A 222 18.03 9.28 -15.41
CA ARG A 222 18.58 8.77 -16.69
C ARG A 222 18.13 9.60 -17.87
#